data_28a217ad696468086a0cc6fe54b1328b
#
_entry.id   28a217ad696468086a0cc6fe54b1328b
#
_cell.length_a   1.000
_cell.length_b   1.000
_cell.length_c   1.000
_cell.angle_alpha   90.00
_cell.angle_beta   90.00
_cell.angle_gamma   90.00
#
_symmetry.space_group_name_H-M   'P 1'
#
loop_
_entity.id
_entity.type
_entity.pdbx_description
1 polymer ?
#
loop_
_entity_poly.entity_id
_entity_poly.type
_entity_poly.pdbx_seq_one_letter_code
_entity_poly.pdbx_strand_id
1 'polypeptide(L)'
;MSQGTVLVTGATGDTGGATVEQLLARGRRVRALAHRKDARSKRLQELGAEVVFGDFLDLDAIRAAVQGVQRAYFCYPIRPGIIQATAYFAQAAKEAGVDGIVNMS
;
A
#
# COMPACT_ATOMS: atom_id res chain seq x y z
N MET A 1 -9.90 11.29 17.90
CA MET A 1 -8.53 10.84 17.72
C MET A 1 -8.29 10.56 16.25
N SER A 2 -7.20 11.08 15.72
CA SER A 2 -6.87 10.77 14.35
C SER A 2 -6.38 9.33 14.26
N GLN A 3 -7.01 8.58 13.40
CA GLN A 3 -6.48 7.29 13.00
C GLN A 3 -5.43 7.56 11.93
N GLY A 4 -4.28 6.96 12.05
CA GLY A 4 -3.23 7.14 11.06
C GLY A 4 -3.62 6.62 9.69
N THR A 5 -2.80 6.94 8.71
CA THR A 5 -3.01 6.47 7.35
C THR A 5 -2.72 4.97 7.24
N VAL A 6 -3.56 4.28 6.50
CA VAL A 6 -3.36 2.87 6.17
C VAL A 6 -2.84 2.77 4.75
N LEU A 7 -1.72 2.10 4.56
CA LEU A 7 -1.17 1.85 3.24
C LEU A 7 -1.65 0.49 2.72
N VAL A 8 -2.11 0.47 1.49
CA VAL A 8 -2.44 -0.78 0.80
C VAL A 8 -1.55 -0.87 -0.43
N THR A 9 -0.76 -1.92 -0.51
CA THR A 9 0.07 -2.21 -1.69
C THR A 9 -0.68 -3.18 -2.59
N GLY A 10 -0.30 -3.24 -3.87
CA GLY A 10 -1.03 -4.06 -4.83
C GLY A 10 -2.47 -3.63 -4.97
N ALA A 11 -2.74 -2.35 -4.77
CA ALA A 11 -4.09 -1.82 -4.63
C ALA A 11 -4.92 -1.91 -5.91
N THR A 12 -4.27 -2.08 -7.06
CA THR A 12 -4.97 -2.25 -8.34
C THR A 12 -5.37 -3.70 -8.61
N GLY A 13 -4.91 -4.64 -7.79
CA GLY A 13 -5.33 -6.05 -7.89
C GLY A 13 -6.67 -6.29 -7.21
N ASP A 14 -7.21 -7.49 -7.37
CA ASP A 14 -8.53 -7.82 -6.83
C ASP A 14 -8.58 -7.72 -5.30
N THR A 15 -7.63 -8.33 -4.62
CA THR A 15 -7.59 -8.32 -3.16
C THR A 15 -7.28 -6.92 -2.62
N GLY A 16 -6.28 -6.27 -3.19
CA GLY A 16 -5.88 -4.93 -2.76
C GLY A 16 -6.98 -3.90 -3.00
N GLY A 17 -7.63 -3.96 -4.16
CA GLY A 17 -8.73 -3.06 -4.47
C GLY A 17 -9.92 -3.21 -3.53
N ALA A 18 -10.30 -4.44 -3.23
CA ALA A 18 -11.36 -4.71 -2.26
C ALA A 18 -11.01 -4.20 -0.87
N THR A 19 -9.75 -4.36 -0.47
CA THR A 19 -9.28 -3.86 0.82
C THR A 19 -9.39 -2.34 0.90
N VAL A 20 -8.99 -1.63 -0.17
CA VAL A 20 -9.12 -0.17 -0.23
C VAL A 20 -10.57 0.24 -0.08
N GLU A 21 -11.48 -0.39 -0.82
CA GLU A 21 -12.90 -0.05 -0.77
C GLU A 21 -13.47 -0.24 0.64
N GLN A 22 -13.14 -1.34 1.29
CA GLN A 22 -13.64 -1.63 2.63
C GLN A 22 -13.10 -0.64 3.67
N LEU A 23 -11.82 -0.29 3.58
CA LEU A 23 -11.22 0.66 4.51
C LEU A 23 -11.81 2.05 4.35
N LEU A 24 -12.01 2.49 3.11
CA LEU A 24 -12.64 3.79 2.84
C LEU A 24 -14.08 3.82 3.35
N ALA A 25 -14.81 2.72 3.19
CA ALA A 25 -16.18 2.63 3.69
C ALA A 25 -16.26 2.72 5.22
N ARG A 26 -15.17 2.37 5.91
CA ARG A 26 -15.08 2.49 7.36
C ARG A 26 -14.54 3.82 7.84
N GLY A 27 -14.37 4.78 6.93
CA GLY A 27 -13.89 6.11 7.27
C GLY A 27 -12.39 6.20 7.51
N ARG A 28 -11.61 5.20 7.09
CA ARG A 28 -10.15 5.22 7.26
C ARG A 28 -9.49 6.04 6.15
N ARG A 29 -8.35 6.64 6.49
CA ARG A 29 -7.50 7.27 5.47
C ARG A 29 -6.68 6.19 4.82
N VAL A 30 -6.77 6.10 3.50
CA VAL A 30 -6.08 5.05 2.74
C VAL A 30 -5.11 5.68 1.76
N ARG A 31 -3.87 5.21 1.80
CA ARG A 31 -2.89 5.47 0.75
C ARG A 31 -2.71 4.17 -0.03
N ALA A 32 -2.87 4.27 -1.33
CA ALA A 32 -2.75 3.12 -2.21
C ALA A 32 -1.45 3.23 -3.01
N LEU A 33 -0.62 2.20 -2.95
CA LEU A 33 0.59 2.13 -3.77
C LEU A 33 0.26 1.37 -5.05
N ALA A 34 0.40 2.05 -6.16
CA ALA A 34 0.14 1.50 -7.49
C ALA A 34 1.43 1.50 -8.30
N HIS A 35 1.58 0.51 -9.16
CA HIS A 35 2.76 0.40 -10.02
C HIS A 35 2.61 1.27 -11.26
N ARG A 36 1.39 1.37 -11.79
CA ARG A 36 1.12 2.09 -13.03
C ARG A 36 -0.02 3.07 -12.87
N LYS A 37 0.09 4.18 -13.61
CA LYS A 37 -0.99 5.14 -13.72
C LYS A 37 -1.93 4.70 -14.85
N ASP A 38 -3.04 4.09 -14.48
CA ASP A 38 -4.03 3.56 -15.43
C ASP A 38 -5.45 3.74 -14.88
N ALA A 39 -6.43 3.14 -15.56
CA ALA A 39 -7.83 3.27 -15.15
C ALA A 39 -8.10 2.75 -13.74
N ARG A 40 -7.37 1.71 -13.30
CA ARG A 40 -7.56 1.14 -11.97
C ARG A 40 -7.06 2.08 -10.88
N SER A 41 -5.88 2.68 -11.07
CA SER A 41 -5.37 3.66 -10.11
C SER A 41 -6.24 4.91 -10.07
N LYS A 42 -6.75 5.33 -11.22
CA LYS A 42 -7.67 6.45 -11.28
C LYS A 42 -8.96 6.17 -10.51
N ARG A 43 -9.49 4.95 -10.61
CA ARG A 43 -10.67 4.56 -9.85
C ARG A 43 -10.44 4.66 -8.35
N LEU A 44 -9.25 4.25 -7.87
CA LEU A 44 -8.93 4.36 -6.45
C LEU A 44 -8.92 5.82 -6.00
N GLN A 45 -8.39 6.73 -6.81
CA GLN A 45 -8.44 8.16 -6.52
C GLN A 45 -9.88 8.67 -6.45
N GLU A 46 -10.72 8.24 -7.36
CA GLU A 46 -12.14 8.63 -7.38
C GLU A 46 -12.89 8.13 -6.15
N LEU A 47 -12.48 6.99 -5.61
CA LEU A 47 -13.07 6.44 -4.38
C LEU A 47 -12.62 7.19 -3.12
N GLY A 48 -11.59 8.01 -3.21
CA GLY A 48 -11.11 8.82 -2.10
C GLY A 48 -9.76 8.41 -1.54
N ALA A 49 -9.07 7.45 -2.15
CA ALA A 49 -7.74 7.06 -1.71
C ALA A 49 -6.69 8.04 -2.24
N GLU A 50 -5.64 8.24 -1.43
CA GLU A 50 -4.42 8.90 -1.90
C GLU A 50 -3.62 7.86 -2.68
N VAL A 51 -3.39 8.07 -3.97
CA VAL A 51 -2.64 7.12 -4.78
C VAL A 51 -1.23 7.63 -4.99
N VAL A 52 -0.25 6.78 -4.64
CA VAL A 52 1.16 7.04 -4.91
C VAL A 52 1.67 5.93 -5.84
N PHE A 53 2.68 6.27 -6.64
CA PHE A 53 3.20 5.35 -7.64
C PHE A 53 4.63 4.96 -7.30
N GLY A 54 4.96 3.68 -7.44
CA GLY A 54 6.29 3.19 -7.19
C GLY A 54 6.41 1.70 -7.45
N ASP A 55 7.65 1.27 -7.64
CA ASP A 55 7.98 -0.14 -7.84
C ASP A 55 8.43 -0.74 -6.51
N PHE A 56 7.99 -1.96 -6.20
CA PHE A 56 8.41 -2.67 -5.00
C PHE A 56 9.91 -2.98 -4.96
N LEU A 57 10.57 -2.95 -6.09
CA LEU A 57 12.00 -3.18 -6.17
C LEU A 57 12.79 -1.87 -6.07
N ASP A 58 12.11 -0.75 -5.87
CA ASP A 58 12.72 0.55 -5.62
C ASP A 58 12.52 0.90 -4.14
N LEU A 59 13.56 0.69 -3.35
CA LEU A 59 13.49 0.92 -1.90
C LEU A 59 13.15 2.37 -1.56
N ASP A 60 13.64 3.34 -2.32
CA ASP A 60 13.35 4.74 -2.06
C ASP A 60 11.88 5.06 -2.29
N ALA A 61 11.26 4.48 -3.32
CA ALA A 61 9.84 4.64 -3.56
C ALA A 61 9.00 4.04 -2.41
N ILE A 62 9.40 2.87 -1.91
CA ILE A 62 8.73 2.22 -0.79
C ILE A 62 8.89 3.05 0.48
N ARG A 63 10.08 3.59 0.73
CA ARG A 63 10.31 4.47 1.88
C ARG A 63 9.41 5.69 1.86
N ALA A 64 9.24 6.29 0.68
CA ALA A 64 8.33 7.43 0.53
C ALA A 64 6.87 7.03 0.78
N ALA A 65 6.47 5.87 0.29
CA ALA A 65 5.10 5.39 0.43
C ALA A 65 4.69 5.13 1.88
N VAL A 66 5.63 4.69 2.73
CA VAL A 66 5.32 4.34 4.13
C VAL A 66 5.43 5.51 5.09
N GLN A 67 5.81 6.70 4.63
CA GLN A 67 5.93 7.86 5.51
C GLN A 67 4.56 8.24 6.10
N GLY A 68 4.49 8.34 7.42
CA GLY A 68 3.27 8.68 8.12
C GLY A 68 2.23 7.56 8.18
N VAL A 69 2.57 6.38 7.75
CA VAL A 69 1.66 5.24 7.74
C VAL A 69 1.66 4.56 9.10
N GLN A 70 0.46 4.30 9.63
CA GLN A 70 0.30 3.59 10.89
C GLN A 70 0.24 2.08 10.69
N ARG A 71 -0.46 1.63 9.66
CA ARG A 71 -0.63 0.22 9.37
C ARG A 71 -0.53 -0.02 7.87
N ALA A 72 0.01 -1.16 7.47
CA ALA A 72 0.17 -1.50 6.08
C ALA A 72 -0.43 -2.86 5.76
N TYR A 73 -1.12 -2.93 4.63
CA TYR A 73 -1.61 -4.18 4.06
C TYR A 73 -0.75 -4.48 2.84
N PHE A 74 0.11 -5.49 2.97
CA PHE A 74 1.07 -5.84 1.93
C PHE A 74 0.48 -6.93 1.04
N CYS A 75 0.09 -6.54 -0.18
CA CYS A 75 -0.42 -7.44 -1.20
C CYS A 75 0.58 -7.46 -2.34
N TYR A 76 1.15 -8.62 -2.63
CA TYR A 76 2.10 -8.78 -3.72
C TYR A 76 1.84 -10.12 -4.41
N PRO A 77 1.69 -10.15 -5.74
CA PRO A 77 1.44 -11.42 -6.42
C PRO A 77 2.63 -12.36 -6.29
N ILE A 78 2.36 -13.65 -6.28
CA ILE A 78 3.41 -14.67 -6.22
C ILE A 78 4.09 -14.71 -7.58
N ARG A 79 5.30 -14.14 -7.66
CA ARG A 79 6.10 -14.07 -8.88
C ARG A 79 7.55 -13.77 -8.51
N PRO A 80 8.50 -13.86 -9.47
CA PRO A 80 9.89 -13.50 -9.20
C PRO A 80 10.01 -12.11 -8.57
N GLY A 81 10.85 -12.00 -7.56
CA GLY A 81 11.06 -10.74 -6.83
C GLY A 81 10.27 -10.60 -5.55
N ILE A 82 9.37 -11.52 -5.23
CA ILE A 82 8.54 -11.41 -4.03
C ILE A 82 9.38 -11.35 -2.75
N ILE A 83 10.46 -12.13 -2.66
CA ILE A 83 11.32 -12.15 -1.48
C ILE A 83 12.00 -10.79 -1.31
N GLN A 84 12.54 -10.22 -2.37
CA GLN A 84 13.19 -8.92 -2.34
C GLN A 84 12.19 -7.80 -2.03
N ALA A 85 11.03 -7.83 -2.66
CA ALA A 85 9.97 -6.86 -2.39
C ALA A 85 9.53 -6.90 -0.93
N THR A 86 9.35 -8.11 -0.37
CA THR A 86 8.96 -8.28 1.02
C THR A 86 10.05 -7.73 1.95
N ALA A 87 11.33 -8.01 1.67
CA ALA A 87 12.43 -7.52 2.49
C ALA A 87 12.52 -5.98 2.46
N TYR A 88 12.39 -5.38 1.29
CA TYR A 88 12.41 -3.93 1.15
C TYR A 88 11.24 -3.29 1.89
N PHE A 89 10.07 -3.86 1.75
CA PHE A 89 8.88 -3.33 2.42
C PHE A 89 9.01 -3.42 3.94
N ALA A 90 9.47 -4.57 4.45
CA ALA A 90 9.64 -4.75 5.88
C ALA A 90 10.67 -3.76 6.45
N GLN A 91 11.77 -3.54 5.73
CA GLN A 91 12.79 -2.58 6.15
C GLN A 91 12.23 -1.16 6.18
N ALA A 92 11.56 -0.73 5.13
CA ALA A 92 11.00 0.61 5.05
C ALA A 92 9.94 0.83 6.12
N ALA A 93 9.08 -0.13 6.36
CA ALA A 93 8.04 -0.06 7.38
C ALA A 93 8.65 0.07 8.77
N LYS A 94 9.70 -0.69 9.06
CA LYS A 94 10.39 -0.61 10.34
C LYS A 94 11.02 0.75 10.55
N GLU A 95 11.69 1.28 9.53
CA GLU A 95 12.32 2.60 9.59
C GLU A 95 11.28 3.71 9.82
N ALA A 96 10.10 3.59 9.22
CA ALA A 96 9.05 4.59 9.33
C ALA A 96 8.20 4.46 10.60
N GLY A 97 8.40 3.41 11.39
CA GLY A 97 7.63 3.20 12.61
C GLY A 97 6.20 2.70 12.37
N VAL A 98 5.98 1.95 11.31
CA VAL A 98 4.66 1.37 11.04
C VAL A 98 4.32 0.36 12.13
N ASP A 99 3.15 0.51 12.76
CA ASP A 99 2.76 -0.30 13.92
C ASP A 99 2.41 -1.74 13.57
N GLY A 100 1.89 -1.97 12.38
CA GLY A 100 1.51 -3.32 12.00
C GLY A 100 1.51 -3.53 10.50
N ILE A 101 1.89 -4.73 10.08
CA ILE A 101 1.86 -5.15 8.68
C ILE A 101 0.98 -6.38 8.58
N VAL A 102 0.00 -6.33 7.67
CA VAL A 102 -0.82 -7.49 7.33
C VAL A 102 -0.35 -8.00 5.97
N ASN A 103 0.17 -9.21 5.95
CA ASN A 103 0.63 -9.83 4.72
C ASN A 103 -0.53 -10.61 4.10
N MET A 104 -0.92 -10.21 2.89
CA MET A 104 -2.04 -10.82 2.16
C MET A 104 -1.50 -11.47 0.91
N SER A 105 -1.71 -12.75 0.76
CA SER A 105 -1.28 -13.51 -0.41
C SER A 105 -2.44 -13.82 -1.35
#